data_432ce76b921622225a4a3f307e5fe764
#
_entry.id   432ce76b921622225a4a3f307e5fe764
#
_cell.length_a   1.000
_cell.length_b   1.000
_cell.length_c   1.000
_cell.angle_alpha   90.00
_cell.angle_beta   90.00
_cell.angle_gamma   90.00
#
_symmetry.space_group_name_H-M   'P 1'
#
loop_
_entity.id
_entity.type
_entity.pdbx_description
1 polymer ?
#
loop_
_entity_poly.entity_id
_entity_poly.type
_entity_poly.pdbx_seq_one_letter_code
_entity_poly.pdbx_strand_id
1 'polypeptide(L)'
;MKAFRVSSMVALAVAAALSGCAATQDAAQSAVSSVKSLAGQAQVTRQAVAPALYEVAYSPSQDVVYVVSAGGFGPDAPASKVLRLDPKTLDVKGEIPLSVNGFGLVLDDAAHRLYITDTRAGSLTVLDVASDTVVGTVALNEAPDAVSGQKPAKASQAARAAKASRAGKADKSASEDKDGLYKYREVVLDRTHNRLYLPGMSLEAGSDGVLKVVDANTLKVQKVVPGLGFGTTGIALDETAGKLYLSNLVGQLFVVDTGTLAVTGKFEVAADQLLNLAVDRAAGQVLAVDQGMARLDEKRQQDGIAYTPRGKGNQVVAIDPANGQVTRNIAVGTQPVALLLDAERNRLYVSNRDSGNVSIIDARTGQLLKSVDLQRHPNSLTLNPKTGEVYVTIKNARDAARGSNESVARIQY
;
A
#
# COMPACT_ATOMS: atom_id res chain seq x y z
N MET A 1 -0.90 -44.98 9.46
CA MET A 1 0.44 -45.10 10.05
C MET A 1 1.46 -45.31 8.94
N LYS A 2 2.15 -44.26 8.51
CA LYS A 2 3.48 -44.29 7.87
C LYS A 2 4.01 -42.86 7.94
N ALA A 3 4.79 -42.58 8.96
CA ALA A 3 5.55 -41.37 9.10
C ALA A 3 6.75 -41.44 8.15
N PHE A 4 6.87 -40.48 7.24
CA PHE A 4 8.04 -40.32 6.39
C PHE A 4 9.09 -39.51 7.16
N ARG A 5 10.14 -40.16 7.57
CA ARG A 5 11.36 -39.56 8.13
C ARG A 5 12.25 -39.09 7.00
N VAL A 6 12.38 -37.79 6.81
CA VAL A 6 13.32 -37.17 5.84
C VAL A 6 14.55 -36.58 6.57
N SER A 7 14.68 -36.73 7.89
CA SER A 7 15.79 -36.13 8.67
C SER A 7 17.08 -36.95 8.75
N SER A 8 17.16 -38.11 8.11
CA SER A 8 18.31 -39.03 8.36
C SER A 8 19.41 -39.01 7.31
N MET A 9 19.20 -38.38 6.11
CA MET A 9 20.23 -38.43 5.06
C MET A 9 21.27 -37.30 5.12
N VAL A 10 20.96 -36.16 5.72
CA VAL A 10 21.94 -35.07 5.86
C VAL A 10 22.91 -35.30 7.00
N ALA A 11 22.49 -36.03 8.04
CA ALA A 11 23.35 -36.36 9.17
C ALA A 11 24.40 -37.44 8.86
N LEU A 12 24.14 -38.34 7.87
CA LEU A 12 25.06 -39.43 7.55
C LEU A 12 26.22 -38.99 6.66
N ALA A 13 26.04 -37.96 5.83
CA ALA A 13 27.13 -37.43 5.01
C ALA A 13 28.19 -36.65 5.78
N VAL A 14 27.85 -36.09 6.95
CA VAL A 14 28.79 -35.36 7.82
C VAL A 14 29.58 -36.30 8.76
N ALA A 15 29.04 -37.45 9.12
CA ALA A 15 29.73 -38.40 9.99
C ALA A 15 30.85 -39.20 9.30
N ALA A 16 30.80 -39.36 7.98
CA ALA A 16 31.84 -40.06 7.22
C ALA A 16 33.11 -39.23 6.94
N ALA A 17 33.09 -37.91 7.18
CA ALA A 17 34.22 -37.00 6.95
C ALA A 17 35.11 -36.74 8.17
N LEU A 18 34.81 -37.36 9.33
CA LEU A 18 35.49 -37.05 10.59
C LEU A 18 36.62 -37.99 10.97
N SER A 19 37.08 -38.86 10.07
CA SER A 19 38.17 -39.85 10.38
C SER A 19 39.45 -39.63 9.62
N GLY A 20 39.85 -38.40 9.28
CA GLY A 20 41.14 -38.18 8.66
C GLY A 20 41.54 -36.70 8.47
N CYS A 21 42.60 -36.29 9.17
CA CYS A 21 43.42 -35.09 9.02
C CYS A 21 42.79 -33.70 9.35
N ALA A 22 43.55 -32.86 10.01
CA ALA A 22 43.18 -31.48 10.42
C ALA A 22 42.69 -30.57 9.28
N ALA A 23 43.05 -30.82 8.04
CA ALA A 23 42.55 -30.09 6.87
C ALA A 23 41.06 -30.27 6.56
N THR A 24 40.43 -31.34 7.10
CA THR A 24 38.98 -31.57 6.91
C THR A 24 38.10 -30.85 7.93
N GLN A 25 38.65 -30.46 9.09
CA GLN A 25 37.91 -29.70 10.11
C GLN A 25 37.71 -28.23 9.65
N ASP A 26 38.74 -27.65 9.07
CA ASP A 26 38.64 -26.27 8.54
C ASP A 26 37.68 -26.19 7.34
N ALA A 27 37.64 -27.18 6.46
CA ALA A 27 36.71 -27.24 5.34
C ALA A 27 35.26 -27.46 5.84
N ALA A 28 35.03 -28.28 6.87
CA ALA A 28 33.70 -28.50 7.45
C ALA A 28 33.22 -27.27 8.24
N GLN A 29 34.08 -26.60 8.98
CA GLN A 29 33.75 -25.35 9.66
C GLN A 29 33.51 -24.21 8.67
N SER A 30 34.28 -24.12 7.59
CA SER A 30 34.07 -23.16 6.51
C SER A 30 32.75 -23.43 5.77
N ALA A 31 32.39 -24.68 5.50
CA ALA A 31 31.11 -25.05 4.90
C ALA A 31 29.91 -24.74 5.82
N VAL A 32 30.02 -25.04 7.14
CA VAL A 32 28.97 -24.72 8.12
C VAL A 32 28.85 -23.20 8.34
N SER A 33 29.94 -22.45 8.33
CA SER A 33 29.89 -20.98 8.40
C SER A 33 29.35 -20.37 7.11
N SER A 34 29.65 -20.95 5.95
CA SER A 34 29.08 -20.54 4.65
C SER A 34 27.58 -20.83 4.56
N VAL A 35 27.11 -21.96 5.06
CA VAL A 35 25.68 -22.29 5.14
C VAL A 35 24.97 -21.39 6.15
N LYS A 36 25.58 -21.05 7.30
CA LYS A 36 25.03 -20.07 8.24
C LYS A 36 25.03 -18.66 7.67
N SER A 37 26.04 -18.27 6.88
CA SER A 37 26.10 -16.96 6.22
C SER A 37 25.07 -16.84 5.06
N LEU A 38 24.75 -17.94 4.40
CA LEU A 38 23.70 -17.98 3.35
C LEU A 38 22.29 -17.98 3.96
N ALA A 39 22.09 -18.60 5.11
CA ALA A 39 20.79 -18.68 5.78
C ALA A 39 20.26 -17.34 6.35
N GLY A 40 21.02 -16.26 6.26
CA GLY A 40 20.64 -14.92 6.69
C GLY A 40 20.75 -13.84 5.59
N GLN A 41 21.02 -14.23 4.34
CA GLN A 41 21.08 -13.28 3.22
C GLN A 41 19.76 -13.24 2.45
N ALA A 42 19.16 -12.04 2.37
CA ALA A 42 18.03 -11.85 1.49
C ALA A 42 18.47 -11.99 0.03
N GLN A 43 17.74 -12.81 -0.74
CA GLN A 43 17.92 -12.91 -2.18
C GLN A 43 16.95 -11.95 -2.87
N VAL A 44 17.45 -11.22 -3.85
CA VAL A 44 16.65 -10.25 -4.62
C VAL A 44 16.71 -10.60 -6.10
N THR A 45 15.53 -10.86 -6.69
CA THR A 45 15.35 -10.88 -8.15
C THR A 45 14.66 -9.56 -8.53
N ARG A 46 15.13 -8.88 -9.58
CA ARG A 46 14.57 -7.60 -10.02
C ARG A 46 14.40 -7.56 -11.52
N GLN A 47 13.25 -7.08 -12.01
CA GLN A 47 12.93 -6.95 -13.43
C GLN A 47 12.31 -5.58 -13.71
N ALA A 48 12.77 -4.90 -14.76
CA ALA A 48 12.13 -3.71 -15.30
C ALA A 48 10.96 -4.14 -16.20
N VAL A 49 9.74 -3.67 -15.93
CA VAL A 49 8.54 -4.23 -16.57
C VAL A 49 7.68 -3.19 -17.31
N ALA A 50 7.41 -2.03 -16.72
CA ALA A 50 6.59 -0.97 -17.35
C ALA A 50 6.83 0.38 -16.66
N PRO A 51 6.47 1.52 -17.29
CA PRO A 51 6.53 2.82 -16.64
C PRO A 51 5.40 2.98 -15.61
N ALA A 52 5.57 3.92 -14.69
CA ALA A 52 4.56 4.39 -13.74
C ALA A 52 3.86 3.27 -12.96
N LEU A 53 4.64 2.34 -12.38
CA LEU A 53 4.12 1.27 -11.53
C LEU A 53 3.58 1.83 -10.21
N TYR A 54 2.47 1.30 -9.73
CA TYR A 54 1.92 1.67 -8.44
C TYR A 54 1.69 0.44 -7.55
N GLU A 55 0.47 -0.07 -7.48
CA GLU A 55 0.14 -1.14 -6.55
C GLU A 55 0.45 -2.53 -7.13
N VAL A 56 0.65 -3.50 -6.24
CA VAL A 56 0.98 -4.90 -6.57
C VAL A 56 0.15 -5.84 -5.72
N ALA A 57 -0.34 -6.93 -6.30
CA ALA A 57 -1.02 -8.02 -5.59
C ALA A 57 -0.54 -9.38 -6.09
N TYR A 58 -0.43 -10.35 -5.17
CA TYR A 58 -0.14 -11.74 -5.51
C TYR A 58 -1.41 -12.57 -5.44
N SER A 59 -1.65 -13.40 -6.47
CA SER A 59 -2.75 -14.35 -6.54
C SER A 59 -2.26 -15.75 -6.17
N PRO A 60 -2.63 -16.26 -4.99
CA PRO A 60 -2.29 -17.63 -4.59
C PRO A 60 -2.95 -18.72 -5.43
N SER A 61 -4.14 -18.46 -5.97
CA SER A 61 -4.88 -19.43 -6.78
C SER A 61 -4.31 -19.60 -8.19
N GLN A 62 -3.79 -18.51 -8.76
CA GLN A 62 -3.24 -18.48 -10.14
C GLN A 62 -1.71 -18.53 -10.17
N ASP A 63 -1.03 -18.36 -9.03
CA ASP A 63 0.43 -18.20 -8.92
C ASP A 63 0.95 -17.09 -9.84
N VAL A 64 0.37 -15.88 -9.73
CA VAL A 64 0.65 -14.72 -10.57
C VAL A 64 0.82 -13.47 -9.71
N VAL A 65 1.75 -12.61 -10.08
CA VAL A 65 1.86 -11.25 -9.52
C VAL A 65 1.19 -10.26 -10.47
N TYR A 66 0.16 -9.56 -9.99
CA TYR A 66 -0.51 -8.48 -10.70
C TYR A 66 0.09 -7.14 -10.31
N VAL A 67 0.40 -6.30 -11.30
CA VAL A 67 0.97 -4.97 -11.08
C VAL A 67 0.23 -3.95 -11.92
N VAL A 68 -0.21 -2.86 -11.28
CA VAL A 68 -0.81 -1.73 -11.98
C VAL A 68 0.28 -0.79 -12.50
N SER A 69 0.23 -0.51 -13.81
CA SER A 69 0.96 0.56 -14.47
C SER A 69 -0.01 1.65 -14.90
N ALA A 70 0.14 2.87 -14.38
CA ALA A 70 -0.63 4.02 -14.85
C ALA A 70 -0.23 4.47 -16.27
N GLY A 71 0.81 3.86 -16.86
CA GLY A 71 1.37 4.21 -18.15
C GLY A 71 2.15 5.51 -18.09
N GLY A 72 1.47 6.61 -17.87
CA GLY A 72 2.07 7.94 -17.76
C GLY A 72 1.00 9.03 -17.82
N PHE A 73 1.45 10.27 -17.95
CA PHE A 73 0.58 11.44 -17.99
C PHE A 73 0.94 12.32 -19.17
N GLY A 74 -0.06 12.69 -19.95
CA GLY A 74 0.08 13.51 -21.15
C GLY A 74 -0.33 12.77 -22.42
N PRO A 75 -0.43 13.48 -23.57
CA PRO A 75 -0.99 12.94 -24.82
C PRO A 75 -0.16 11.76 -25.40
N ASP A 76 1.15 11.78 -25.18
CA ASP A 76 2.08 10.76 -25.69
C ASP A 76 2.46 9.72 -24.64
N ALA A 77 1.74 9.65 -23.50
CA ALA A 77 2.06 8.71 -22.45
C ALA A 77 1.66 7.29 -22.86
N PRO A 78 2.45 6.26 -22.46
CA PRO A 78 2.04 4.87 -22.61
C PRO A 78 0.68 4.63 -21.96
N ALA A 79 -0.10 3.73 -22.55
CA ALA A 79 -1.41 3.34 -22.01
C ALA A 79 -1.29 2.69 -20.64
N SER A 80 -2.27 2.95 -19.79
CA SER A 80 -2.41 2.27 -18.48
C SER A 80 -2.79 0.81 -18.68
N LYS A 81 -2.31 -0.06 -17.81
CA LYS A 81 -2.55 -1.50 -17.87
C LYS A 81 -2.29 -2.20 -16.54
N VAL A 82 -2.81 -3.40 -16.41
CA VAL A 82 -2.39 -4.37 -15.42
C VAL A 82 -1.45 -5.36 -16.07
N LEU A 83 -0.30 -5.60 -15.45
CA LEU A 83 0.65 -6.62 -15.84
C LEU A 83 0.39 -7.90 -15.06
N ARG A 84 0.56 -9.05 -15.73
CA ARG A 84 0.70 -10.37 -15.13
C ARG A 84 2.15 -10.77 -15.16
N LEU A 85 2.76 -10.98 -14.02
CA LEU A 85 4.15 -11.40 -13.92
C LEU A 85 4.26 -12.84 -13.42
N ASP A 86 5.23 -13.55 -13.94
CA ASP A 86 5.69 -14.81 -13.37
C ASP A 86 6.26 -14.52 -11.96
N PRO A 87 5.81 -15.23 -10.91
CA PRO A 87 6.21 -14.92 -9.54
C PRO A 87 7.68 -15.23 -9.25
N LYS A 88 8.33 -16.10 -10.04
CA LYS A 88 9.75 -16.49 -9.84
C LYS A 88 10.71 -15.61 -10.63
N THR A 89 10.43 -15.40 -11.92
CA THR A 89 11.31 -14.67 -12.84
C THR A 89 10.94 -13.20 -12.97
N LEU A 90 9.71 -12.81 -12.63
CA LEU A 90 9.11 -11.49 -12.84
C LEU A 90 8.93 -11.13 -14.33
N ASP A 91 9.03 -12.11 -15.24
CA ASP A 91 8.74 -11.91 -16.66
C ASP A 91 7.26 -11.54 -16.86
N VAL A 92 7.01 -10.61 -17.76
CA VAL A 92 5.63 -10.25 -18.16
C VAL A 92 5.03 -11.39 -18.97
N LYS A 93 3.99 -12.03 -18.46
CA LYS A 93 3.23 -13.13 -19.10
C LYS A 93 1.97 -12.63 -19.80
N GLY A 94 1.50 -11.43 -19.49
CA GLY A 94 0.32 -10.84 -20.10
C GLY A 94 0.08 -9.42 -19.63
N GLU A 95 -0.76 -8.72 -20.38
CA GLU A 95 -1.13 -7.34 -20.12
C GLU A 95 -2.64 -7.17 -20.33
N ILE A 96 -3.31 -6.49 -19.40
CA ILE A 96 -4.74 -6.16 -19.51
C ILE A 96 -4.84 -4.64 -19.62
N PRO A 97 -5.29 -4.09 -20.77
CA PRO A 97 -5.41 -2.65 -20.97
C PRO A 97 -6.42 -2.02 -20.01
N LEU A 98 -6.13 -0.82 -19.52
CA LEU A 98 -7.04 0.01 -18.74
C LEU A 98 -7.36 1.29 -19.53
N SER A 99 -8.63 1.72 -19.48
CA SER A 99 -9.07 3.00 -20.05
C SER A 99 -8.79 4.20 -19.13
N VAL A 100 -8.34 3.95 -17.90
CA VAL A 100 -8.07 4.93 -16.85
C VAL A 100 -6.66 4.76 -16.30
N ASN A 101 -6.11 5.79 -15.63
CA ASN A 101 -4.80 5.71 -15.00
C ASN A 101 -4.91 4.96 -13.66
N GLY A 102 -4.71 3.65 -13.68
CA GLY A 102 -4.79 2.80 -12.48
C GLY A 102 -3.74 3.16 -11.43
N PHE A 103 -4.14 3.11 -10.16
CA PHE A 103 -3.28 3.46 -9.02
C PHE A 103 -3.31 2.39 -7.91
N GLY A 104 -4.33 2.43 -7.03
CA GLY A 104 -4.54 1.43 -5.98
C GLY A 104 -5.17 0.16 -6.52
N LEU A 105 -4.94 -0.95 -5.83
CA LEU A 105 -5.37 -2.27 -6.28
C LEU A 105 -5.70 -3.15 -5.07
N VAL A 106 -6.82 -3.86 -5.11
CA VAL A 106 -7.09 -5.00 -4.23
C VAL A 106 -7.57 -6.19 -5.06
N LEU A 107 -7.09 -7.39 -4.71
CA LEU A 107 -7.45 -8.64 -5.35
C LEU A 107 -8.47 -9.42 -4.51
N ASP A 108 -9.58 -9.77 -5.11
CA ASP A 108 -10.42 -10.88 -4.66
C ASP A 108 -10.01 -12.14 -5.43
N ASP A 109 -9.11 -12.90 -4.83
CA ASP A 109 -8.51 -14.09 -5.47
C ASP A 109 -9.56 -15.19 -5.71
N ALA A 110 -10.53 -15.34 -4.80
CA ALA A 110 -11.59 -16.32 -4.91
C ALA A 110 -12.60 -16.00 -6.03
N ALA A 111 -12.91 -14.71 -6.22
CA ALA A 111 -13.81 -14.25 -7.27
C ALA A 111 -13.08 -13.91 -8.59
N HIS A 112 -11.75 -14.04 -8.64
CA HIS A 112 -10.91 -13.66 -9.77
C HIS A 112 -11.10 -12.19 -10.21
N ARG A 113 -11.28 -11.27 -9.22
CA ARG A 113 -11.53 -9.85 -9.48
C ARG A 113 -10.43 -8.96 -8.93
N LEU A 114 -9.99 -8.02 -9.76
CA LEU A 114 -9.18 -6.89 -9.34
C LEU A 114 -10.04 -5.63 -9.29
N TYR A 115 -9.95 -4.90 -8.18
CA TYR A 115 -10.56 -3.60 -8.00
C TYR A 115 -9.46 -2.54 -8.03
N ILE A 116 -9.53 -1.62 -8.99
CA ILE A 116 -8.44 -0.68 -9.31
C ILE A 116 -8.97 0.74 -9.19
N THR A 117 -8.33 1.57 -8.36
CA THR A 117 -8.66 2.99 -8.24
C THR A 117 -7.99 3.80 -9.33
N ASP A 118 -8.69 4.83 -9.84
CA ASP A 118 -8.11 5.92 -10.58
C ASP A 118 -8.11 7.19 -9.72
N THR A 119 -6.91 7.64 -9.37
CA THR A 119 -6.73 8.80 -8.49
C THR A 119 -7.07 10.13 -9.18
N ARG A 120 -6.99 10.22 -10.50
CA ARG A 120 -7.26 11.46 -11.25
C ARG A 120 -8.73 11.65 -11.57
N ALA A 121 -9.35 10.67 -12.20
CA ALA A 121 -10.77 10.72 -12.54
C ALA A 121 -11.66 10.48 -11.31
N GLY A 122 -11.10 9.94 -10.22
CA GLY A 122 -11.90 9.56 -9.05
C GLY A 122 -12.87 8.46 -9.40
N SER A 123 -12.36 7.37 -9.95
CA SER A 123 -13.15 6.20 -10.33
C SER A 123 -12.58 4.90 -9.75
N LEU A 124 -13.38 3.85 -9.81
CA LEU A 124 -13.00 2.47 -9.49
C LEU A 124 -13.33 1.60 -10.70
N THR A 125 -12.33 0.90 -11.24
CA THR A 125 -12.49 -0.08 -12.31
C THR A 125 -12.39 -1.49 -11.75
N VAL A 126 -13.28 -2.38 -12.20
CA VAL A 126 -13.29 -3.79 -11.81
C VAL A 126 -12.91 -4.64 -13.03
N LEU A 127 -11.87 -5.45 -12.87
CA LEU A 127 -11.42 -6.44 -13.85
C LEU A 127 -11.78 -7.85 -13.38
N ASP A 128 -12.23 -8.67 -14.31
CA ASP A 128 -12.22 -10.12 -14.19
C ASP A 128 -10.89 -10.63 -14.76
N VAL A 129 -10.04 -11.22 -13.91
CA VAL A 129 -8.71 -11.68 -14.29
C VAL A 129 -8.68 -13.09 -14.84
N ALA A 130 -9.81 -13.79 -14.88
CA ALA A 130 -9.94 -15.07 -15.57
C ALA A 130 -10.23 -14.87 -17.07
N SER A 131 -10.99 -13.83 -17.40
CA SER A 131 -11.37 -13.48 -18.79
C SER A 131 -10.62 -12.28 -19.38
N ASP A 132 -9.83 -11.56 -18.59
CA ASP A 132 -9.11 -10.34 -18.96
C ASP A 132 -10.02 -9.18 -19.41
N THR A 133 -11.22 -9.09 -18.80
CA THR A 133 -12.22 -8.12 -19.21
C THR A 133 -12.54 -7.12 -18.09
N VAL A 134 -12.86 -5.88 -18.48
CA VAL A 134 -13.44 -4.91 -17.57
C VAL A 134 -14.90 -5.29 -17.30
N VAL A 135 -15.24 -5.57 -16.03
CA VAL A 135 -16.59 -5.93 -15.60
C VAL A 135 -17.45 -4.70 -15.36
N GLY A 136 -16.84 -3.62 -14.88
CA GLY A 136 -17.54 -2.38 -14.59
C GLY A 136 -16.64 -1.25 -14.12
N THR A 137 -17.20 -0.06 -14.07
CA THR A 137 -16.54 1.14 -13.56
C THR A 137 -17.52 1.95 -12.71
N VAL A 138 -17.03 2.51 -11.60
CA VAL A 138 -17.79 3.33 -10.67
C VAL A 138 -17.20 4.74 -10.65
N ALA A 139 -18.00 5.76 -10.92
CA ALA A 139 -17.62 7.15 -10.71
C ALA A 139 -17.75 7.50 -9.23
N LEU A 140 -16.63 7.72 -8.55
CA LEU A 140 -16.59 7.95 -7.10
C LEU A 140 -16.82 9.42 -6.71
N ASN A 141 -16.59 10.35 -7.62
CA ASN A 141 -16.75 11.79 -7.37
C ASN A 141 -18.16 12.32 -7.73
N GLU A 142 -18.99 11.51 -8.36
CA GLU A 142 -20.39 11.84 -8.55
C GLU A 142 -21.19 11.75 -7.25
N ALA A 143 -22.20 12.60 -7.11
CA ALA A 143 -23.13 12.49 -5.99
C ALA A 143 -23.83 11.12 -6.08
N PRO A 144 -24.02 10.40 -4.97
CA PRO A 144 -24.88 9.22 -4.98
C PRO A 144 -26.24 9.67 -5.51
N ASP A 145 -26.80 8.91 -6.46
CA ASP A 145 -28.18 9.12 -6.92
C ASP A 145 -29.05 9.34 -5.69
N ALA A 146 -29.74 10.47 -5.64
CA ALA A 146 -30.38 10.98 -4.43
C ALA A 146 -31.33 9.94 -3.83
N VAL A 147 -30.84 9.15 -2.89
CA VAL A 147 -31.65 8.49 -1.91
C VAL A 147 -32.11 9.60 -0.97
N SER A 148 -33.30 10.06 -1.28
CA SER A 148 -34.16 11.04 -0.60
C SER A 148 -33.66 11.53 0.77
N GLY A 149 -33.36 12.81 0.92
CA GLY A 149 -33.66 13.52 2.13
C GLY A 149 -32.65 14.43 2.78
N GLN A 150 -31.42 14.60 2.25
CA GLN A 150 -30.53 15.65 2.79
C GLN A 150 -29.87 16.45 1.68
N LYS A 151 -30.27 17.70 1.58
CA LYS A 151 -29.65 18.72 0.73
C LYS A 151 -28.19 18.93 1.15
N PRO A 152 -27.20 18.92 0.25
CA PRO A 152 -25.81 19.23 0.60
C PRO A 152 -25.74 20.63 1.20
N ALA A 153 -25.02 20.78 2.30
CA ALA A 153 -24.75 22.07 2.89
C ALA A 153 -24.05 22.96 1.84
N LYS A 154 -24.63 24.12 1.56
CA LYS A 154 -24.08 25.08 0.60
C LYS A 154 -22.68 25.51 1.10
N ALA A 155 -21.65 25.28 0.28
CA ALA A 155 -20.35 25.91 0.49
C ALA A 155 -20.55 27.41 0.69
N SER A 156 -19.98 27.97 1.75
CA SER A 156 -20.19 29.35 2.13
C SER A 156 -19.78 30.30 1.02
N GLN A 157 -20.54 31.37 0.80
CA GLN A 157 -20.27 32.42 -0.21
C GLN A 157 -18.88 33.06 -0.07
N ALA A 158 -18.25 32.96 1.11
CA ALA A 158 -16.90 33.45 1.35
C ALA A 158 -15.82 32.68 0.54
N ALA A 159 -15.97 31.38 0.31
CA ALA A 159 -15.03 30.60 -0.50
C ALA A 159 -15.10 30.94 -1.99
N ARG A 160 -16.26 31.41 -2.50
CA ARG A 160 -16.41 31.86 -3.89
C ARG A 160 -15.83 33.24 -4.15
N ALA A 161 -15.84 34.13 -3.18
CA ALA A 161 -15.27 35.50 -3.29
C ALA A 161 -13.73 35.48 -3.32
N ALA A 162 -13.09 34.58 -2.60
CA ALA A 162 -11.63 34.45 -2.59
C ALA A 162 -11.06 33.91 -3.92
N LYS A 163 -11.84 33.18 -4.71
CA LYS A 163 -11.44 32.66 -6.03
C LYS A 163 -11.49 33.71 -7.14
N ALA A 164 -12.34 34.75 -7.01
CA ALA A 164 -12.51 35.80 -8.01
C ALA A 164 -11.38 36.85 -7.99
N SER A 165 -10.66 37.03 -6.88
CA SER A 165 -9.62 38.06 -6.75
C SER A 165 -8.21 37.61 -7.17
N ARG A 166 -8.00 36.33 -7.52
CA ARG A 166 -6.71 35.78 -8.00
C ARG A 166 -6.63 35.50 -9.52
N ALA A 167 -7.64 35.87 -10.28
CA ALA A 167 -7.67 35.70 -11.75
C ALA A 167 -6.90 36.79 -12.48
N GLY A 168 -5.59 36.85 -12.31
CA GLY A 168 -4.71 37.79 -12.96
C GLY A 168 -3.35 37.19 -13.28
N LYS A 169 -3.33 36.23 -14.23
CA LYS A 169 -2.33 35.91 -15.26
C LYS A 169 -2.58 34.47 -15.74
N ALA A 170 -3.30 34.37 -16.83
CA ALA A 170 -3.55 33.11 -17.51
C ALA A 170 -2.31 32.72 -18.32
N ASP A 171 -1.70 31.62 -18.03
CA ASP A 171 -0.87 30.86 -18.97
C ASP A 171 -1.78 29.84 -19.69
N LYS A 172 -1.87 29.96 -20.99
CA LYS A 172 -2.73 29.16 -21.86
C LYS A 172 -2.00 27.88 -22.25
N SER A 173 -2.16 26.83 -21.47
CA SER A 173 -2.03 25.42 -21.89
C SER A 173 -2.53 24.45 -20.84
N ALA A 174 -3.71 24.69 -20.28
CA ALA A 174 -4.37 23.70 -19.43
C ALA A 174 -5.39 22.95 -20.28
N SER A 175 -5.10 21.72 -20.66
CA SER A 175 -6.14 20.73 -20.90
C SER A 175 -7.07 20.75 -19.68
N GLU A 176 -8.38 20.83 -19.88
CA GLU A 176 -9.39 20.72 -18.83
C GLU A 176 -9.33 19.31 -18.21
N ASP A 177 -8.32 19.06 -17.39
CA ASP A 177 -8.28 17.91 -16.49
C ASP A 177 -9.36 18.17 -15.43
N LYS A 178 -10.51 17.51 -15.56
CA LYS A 178 -11.53 17.43 -14.53
C LYS A 178 -10.95 16.63 -13.35
N ASP A 179 -10.04 17.23 -12.59
CA ASP A 179 -9.58 16.69 -11.32
C ASP A 179 -10.80 16.56 -10.40
N GLY A 180 -11.14 15.33 -10.03
CA GLY A 180 -12.25 15.05 -9.12
C GLY A 180 -12.02 15.68 -7.74
N LEU A 181 -13.11 15.93 -7.02
CA LEU A 181 -13.10 16.53 -5.68
C LEU A 181 -12.21 15.74 -4.69
N TYR A 182 -12.22 14.40 -4.79
CA TYR A 182 -11.43 13.48 -3.95
C TYR A 182 -10.52 12.61 -4.79
N LYS A 183 -9.35 12.30 -4.23
CA LYS A 183 -8.37 11.37 -4.82
C LYS A 183 -8.38 10.07 -4.04
N TYR A 184 -8.73 8.97 -4.71
CA TYR A 184 -8.79 7.63 -4.13
C TYR A 184 -7.51 6.88 -4.49
N ARG A 185 -6.72 6.53 -3.47
CA ARG A 185 -5.44 5.82 -3.64
C ARG A 185 -5.51 4.38 -3.20
N GLU A 186 -6.17 4.15 -2.08
CA GLU A 186 -6.27 2.85 -1.44
C GLU A 186 -7.67 2.28 -1.63
N VAL A 187 -7.78 0.97 -1.59
CA VAL A 187 -9.05 0.25 -1.55
C VAL A 187 -8.87 -1.05 -0.77
N VAL A 188 -9.81 -1.38 0.10
CA VAL A 188 -9.86 -2.68 0.78
C VAL A 188 -11.20 -3.35 0.53
N LEU A 189 -11.20 -4.68 0.46
CA LEU A 189 -12.38 -5.51 0.27
C LEU A 189 -12.79 -6.16 1.59
N ASP A 190 -14.03 -5.93 1.98
CA ASP A 190 -14.74 -6.62 3.06
C ASP A 190 -15.62 -7.71 2.44
N ARG A 191 -15.19 -8.96 2.53
CA ARG A 191 -15.92 -10.10 1.99
C ARG A 191 -17.14 -10.45 2.83
N THR A 192 -17.08 -10.18 4.12
CA THR A 192 -18.19 -10.43 5.06
C THR A 192 -19.42 -9.62 4.71
N HIS A 193 -19.23 -8.34 4.31
CA HIS A 193 -20.33 -7.44 3.95
C HIS A 193 -20.45 -7.17 2.45
N ASN A 194 -19.59 -7.79 1.61
CA ASN A 194 -19.51 -7.52 0.17
C ASN A 194 -19.30 -6.03 -0.15
N ARG A 195 -18.33 -5.39 0.53
CA ARG A 195 -18.11 -3.95 0.41
C ARG A 195 -16.67 -3.64 0.06
N LEU A 196 -16.51 -2.59 -0.73
CA LEU A 196 -15.24 -1.95 -0.98
C LEU A 196 -15.21 -0.65 -0.20
N TYR A 197 -14.13 -0.42 0.53
CA TYR A 197 -13.90 0.79 1.30
C TYR A 197 -12.77 1.58 0.66
N LEU A 198 -13.04 2.85 0.30
CA LEU A 198 -12.12 3.72 -0.42
C LEU A 198 -11.97 5.06 0.32
N PRO A 199 -10.81 5.30 0.95
CA PRO A 199 -10.53 6.61 1.53
C PRO A 199 -10.35 7.64 0.43
N GLY A 200 -11.16 8.68 0.46
CA GLY A 200 -11.12 9.82 -0.46
C GLY A 200 -10.36 10.97 0.17
N MET A 201 -9.15 11.23 -0.34
CA MET A 201 -8.28 12.29 0.12
C MET A 201 -8.66 13.61 -0.53
N SER A 202 -8.93 14.65 0.27
CA SER A 202 -8.92 16.04 -0.17
C SER A 202 -7.62 16.71 0.26
N LEU A 203 -7.02 17.47 -0.63
CA LEU A 203 -5.86 18.34 -0.35
C LEU A 203 -6.24 19.83 -0.40
N GLU A 204 -7.52 20.12 -0.50
CA GLU A 204 -8.02 21.49 -0.45
C GLU A 204 -8.06 21.96 1.02
N ALA A 205 -7.51 23.15 1.27
CA ALA A 205 -7.51 23.72 2.62
C ALA A 205 -8.93 23.88 3.17
N GLY A 206 -9.18 23.38 4.39
CA GLY A 206 -10.48 23.39 5.02
C GLY A 206 -11.47 22.32 4.55
N SER A 207 -11.03 21.39 3.70
CA SER A 207 -11.83 20.25 3.26
C SER A 207 -11.38 18.97 3.93
N ASP A 208 -12.35 18.26 4.50
CA ASP A 208 -12.13 16.94 5.09
C ASP A 208 -12.13 15.84 4.03
N GLY A 209 -11.39 14.77 4.31
CA GLY A 209 -11.49 13.52 3.58
C GLY A 209 -12.79 12.77 3.88
N VAL A 210 -13.08 11.78 3.08
CA VAL A 210 -14.27 10.94 3.18
C VAL A 210 -13.90 9.46 3.07
N LEU A 211 -14.80 8.57 3.52
CA LEU A 211 -14.80 7.17 3.16
C LEU A 211 -15.96 6.93 2.20
N LYS A 212 -15.67 6.45 1.00
CA LYS A 212 -16.69 5.87 0.10
C LYS A 212 -16.84 4.39 0.37
N VAL A 213 -18.10 3.96 0.46
CA VAL A 213 -18.46 2.55 0.60
C VAL A 213 -19.21 2.14 -0.64
N VAL A 214 -18.67 1.15 -1.36
CA VAL A 214 -19.21 0.64 -2.61
C VAL A 214 -19.61 -0.82 -2.42
N ASP A 215 -20.78 -1.21 -2.89
CA ASP A 215 -21.17 -2.61 -2.97
C ASP A 215 -20.34 -3.34 -4.02
N ALA A 216 -19.64 -4.39 -3.63
CA ALA A 216 -18.70 -5.09 -4.50
C ALA A 216 -19.38 -5.91 -5.61
N ASN A 217 -20.67 -6.25 -5.45
CA ASN A 217 -21.44 -7.00 -6.44
C ASN A 217 -22.16 -6.08 -7.44
N THR A 218 -22.85 -5.06 -6.91
CA THR A 218 -23.67 -4.16 -7.73
C THR A 218 -22.90 -2.95 -8.23
N LEU A 219 -21.72 -2.69 -7.68
CA LEU A 219 -20.86 -1.55 -7.97
C LEU A 219 -21.54 -0.19 -7.71
N LYS A 220 -22.49 -0.16 -6.79
CA LYS A 220 -23.18 1.07 -6.37
C LYS A 220 -22.57 1.65 -5.11
N VAL A 221 -22.46 2.97 -5.05
CA VAL A 221 -22.08 3.67 -3.82
C VAL A 221 -23.20 3.50 -2.80
N GLN A 222 -22.92 2.80 -1.69
CA GLN A 222 -23.88 2.57 -0.60
C GLN A 222 -23.88 3.72 0.40
N LYS A 223 -22.70 4.27 0.72
CA LYS A 223 -22.54 5.32 1.74
C LYS A 223 -21.32 6.18 1.51
N VAL A 224 -21.40 7.41 1.98
CA VAL A 224 -20.27 8.33 2.14
C VAL A 224 -20.18 8.69 3.62
N VAL A 225 -19.04 8.43 4.25
CA VAL A 225 -18.75 8.81 5.63
C VAL A 225 -17.83 10.03 5.60
N PRO A 226 -18.31 11.23 5.96
CA PRO A 226 -17.52 12.47 5.95
C PRO A 226 -16.71 12.65 7.23
N GLY A 227 -15.91 13.72 7.28
CA GLY A 227 -15.28 14.21 8.51
C GLY A 227 -14.02 13.47 8.92
N LEU A 228 -13.28 12.88 7.95
CA LEU A 228 -12.07 12.11 8.22
C LEU A 228 -10.78 12.95 8.19
N GLY A 229 -10.93 14.28 8.22
CA GLY A 229 -9.82 15.21 8.31
C GLY A 229 -9.01 15.37 7.03
N PHE A 230 -7.96 16.19 7.10
CA PHE A 230 -7.13 16.52 5.96
C PHE A 230 -6.25 15.35 5.52
N GLY A 231 -6.29 15.04 4.23
CA GLY A 231 -5.37 14.05 3.64
C GLY A 231 -5.63 12.61 4.07
N THR A 232 -6.91 12.22 4.25
CA THR A 232 -7.30 10.83 4.55
C THR A 232 -6.79 9.89 3.45
N THR A 233 -5.96 8.91 3.82
CA THR A 233 -5.32 8.04 2.86
C THR A 233 -5.08 6.60 3.35
N GLY A 234 -4.57 6.39 4.56
CA GLY A 234 -4.31 5.05 5.07
C GLY A 234 -5.59 4.30 5.43
N ILE A 235 -5.62 3.01 5.16
CA ILE A 235 -6.76 2.14 5.46
C ILE A 235 -6.30 0.73 5.80
N ALA A 236 -6.90 0.11 6.82
CA ALA A 236 -6.74 -1.31 7.12
C ALA A 236 -8.04 -1.88 7.68
N LEU A 237 -8.36 -3.10 7.28
CA LEU A 237 -9.57 -3.81 7.71
C LEU A 237 -9.23 -4.94 8.66
N ASP A 238 -9.88 -4.96 9.82
CA ASP A 238 -10.02 -6.15 10.64
C ASP A 238 -11.41 -6.75 10.43
N GLU A 239 -11.51 -7.63 9.44
CA GLU A 239 -12.77 -8.26 9.06
C GLU A 239 -13.33 -9.12 10.20
N THR A 240 -12.47 -9.75 10.99
CA THR A 240 -12.86 -10.59 12.14
C THR A 240 -13.48 -9.77 13.28
N ALA A 241 -12.88 -8.60 13.57
CA ALA A 241 -13.39 -7.70 14.60
C ALA A 241 -14.51 -6.76 14.09
N GLY A 242 -14.80 -6.76 12.78
CA GLY A 242 -15.75 -5.85 12.16
C GLY A 242 -15.30 -4.38 12.28
N LYS A 243 -13.99 -4.11 12.17
CA LYS A 243 -13.41 -2.78 12.34
C LYS A 243 -12.60 -2.37 11.13
N LEU A 244 -12.83 -1.15 10.69
CA LEU A 244 -12.05 -0.50 9.66
C LEU A 244 -11.28 0.67 10.29
N TYR A 245 -9.99 0.71 10.05
CA TYR A 245 -9.09 1.76 10.53
C TYR A 245 -8.72 2.67 9.37
N LEU A 246 -8.80 3.98 9.60
CA LEU A 246 -8.41 4.99 8.61
C LEU A 246 -7.45 5.97 9.27
N SER A 247 -6.50 6.45 8.50
CA SER A 247 -5.57 7.49 8.95
C SER A 247 -5.49 8.64 7.97
N ASN A 248 -4.92 9.73 8.41
CA ASN A 248 -4.71 10.91 7.59
C ASN A 248 -3.32 11.52 7.76
N LEU A 249 -3.03 12.50 6.94
CA LEU A 249 -1.72 13.15 6.91
C LEU A 249 -1.50 14.14 8.07
N VAL A 250 -2.44 14.31 8.96
CA VAL A 250 -2.32 15.16 10.16
C VAL A 250 -2.32 14.35 11.47
N GLY A 251 -1.96 13.06 11.40
CA GLY A 251 -1.74 12.20 12.55
C GLY A 251 -3.02 11.82 13.30
N GLN A 252 -4.12 11.61 12.59
CA GLN A 252 -5.36 11.12 13.20
C GLN A 252 -5.63 9.66 12.79
N LEU A 253 -6.13 8.87 13.72
CA LEU A 253 -6.66 7.53 13.51
C LEU A 253 -8.16 7.54 13.74
N PHE A 254 -8.91 6.99 12.80
CA PHE A 254 -10.36 6.78 12.89
C PHE A 254 -10.66 5.29 12.95
N VAL A 255 -11.66 4.93 13.75
CA VAL A 255 -12.21 3.57 13.82
C VAL A 255 -13.64 3.60 13.33
N VAL A 256 -13.93 2.81 12.32
CA VAL A 256 -15.27 2.67 11.74
C VAL A 256 -15.78 1.25 11.98
N ASP A 257 -16.98 1.12 12.47
CA ASP A 257 -17.66 -0.16 12.59
C ASP A 257 -18.20 -0.60 11.23
N THR A 258 -17.81 -1.77 10.73
CA THR A 258 -18.13 -2.21 9.36
C THR A 258 -19.61 -2.59 9.20
N GLY A 259 -20.29 -2.99 10.27
CA GLY A 259 -21.72 -3.32 10.25
C GLY A 259 -22.59 -2.08 10.09
N THR A 260 -22.36 -1.06 10.92
CA THR A 260 -23.15 0.17 10.99
C THR A 260 -22.63 1.29 10.11
N LEU A 261 -21.36 1.23 9.71
CA LEU A 261 -20.62 2.29 9.02
C LEU A 261 -20.58 3.61 9.82
N ALA A 262 -20.57 3.50 11.14
CA ALA A 262 -20.41 4.62 12.05
C ALA A 262 -18.96 4.78 12.47
N VAL A 263 -18.48 6.03 12.58
CA VAL A 263 -17.20 6.34 13.22
C VAL A 263 -17.38 6.14 14.73
N THR A 264 -16.70 5.14 15.28
CA THR A 264 -16.77 4.77 16.71
C THR A 264 -15.59 5.28 17.51
N GLY A 265 -14.51 5.69 16.84
CA GLY A 265 -13.32 6.28 17.45
C GLY A 265 -12.67 7.31 16.54
N LYS A 266 -12.15 8.40 17.15
CA LYS A 266 -11.32 9.40 16.51
C LYS A 266 -10.23 9.80 17.49
N PHE A 267 -8.99 9.59 17.13
CA PHE A 267 -7.84 9.79 18.02
C PHE A 267 -6.78 10.66 17.37
N GLU A 268 -6.20 11.55 18.16
CA GLU A 268 -5.00 12.29 17.82
C GLU A 268 -3.79 11.43 18.22
N VAL A 269 -3.04 10.95 17.25
CA VAL A 269 -1.91 10.05 17.46
C VAL A 269 -0.63 10.86 17.66
N ALA A 270 0.27 10.39 18.54
CA ALA A 270 1.60 10.98 18.71
C ALA A 270 2.55 10.59 17.54
N ALA A 271 2.08 10.77 16.33
CA ALA A 271 2.76 10.53 15.06
C ALA A 271 2.19 11.48 14.01
N ASP A 272 2.82 11.55 12.84
CA ASP A 272 2.44 12.47 11.78
C ASP A 272 2.43 11.75 10.42
N GLN A 273 1.75 12.32 9.43
CA GLN A 273 1.74 11.80 8.05
C GLN A 273 1.50 10.27 7.99
N LEU A 274 0.45 9.82 8.68
CA LEU A 274 0.08 8.40 8.75
C LEU A 274 -0.43 7.93 7.39
N LEU A 275 0.44 7.24 6.62
CA LEU A 275 0.20 6.96 5.20
C LEU A 275 -0.44 5.59 4.97
N ASN A 276 0.18 4.52 5.42
CA ASN A 276 -0.27 3.15 5.19
C ASN A 276 -0.42 2.42 6.53
N LEU A 277 -1.42 1.54 6.63
CA LEU A 277 -1.80 0.84 7.85
C LEU A 277 -1.77 -0.67 7.68
N ALA A 278 -1.53 -1.40 8.78
CA ALA A 278 -1.82 -2.82 8.90
C ALA A 278 -2.38 -3.15 10.29
N VAL A 279 -3.18 -4.21 10.39
CA VAL A 279 -3.72 -4.70 11.66
C VAL A 279 -2.85 -5.85 12.17
N ASP A 280 -2.26 -5.67 13.34
CA ASP A 280 -1.63 -6.76 14.10
C ASP A 280 -2.64 -7.31 15.10
N ARG A 281 -3.40 -8.33 14.68
CA ARG A 281 -4.43 -8.95 15.51
C ARG A 281 -3.83 -9.66 16.72
N ALA A 282 -2.63 -10.23 16.58
CA ALA A 282 -1.98 -10.95 17.68
C ALA A 282 -1.59 -10.02 18.82
N ALA A 283 -1.18 -8.80 18.50
CA ALA A 283 -0.85 -7.76 19.48
C ALA A 283 -2.06 -6.85 19.82
N GLY A 284 -3.18 -6.95 19.09
CA GLY A 284 -4.34 -6.06 19.25
C GLY A 284 -4.03 -4.61 18.88
N GLN A 285 -3.17 -4.39 17.87
CA GLN A 285 -2.65 -3.07 17.51
C GLN A 285 -2.86 -2.74 16.04
N VAL A 286 -2.86 -1.46 15.73
CA VAL A 286 -2.73 -0.94 14.36
C VAL A 286 -1.31 -0.43 14.17
N LEU A 287 -0.64 -0.95 13.15
CA LEU A 287 0.66 -0.47 12.71
C LEU A 287 0.46 0.61 11.65
N ALA A 288 1.15 1.73 11.76
CA ALA A 288 1.04 2.83 10.83
C ALA A 288 2.42 3.37 10.42
N VAL A 289 2.58 3.66 9.15
CA VAL A 289 3.73 4.41 8.65
C VAL A 289 3.60 5.87 9.08
N ASP A 290 4.62 6.40 9.77
CA ASP A 290 4.82 7.82 10.03
C ASP A 290 5.91 8.32 9.07
N GLN A 291 5.50 8.95 7.96
CA GLN A 291 6.34 9.13 6.78
C GLN A 291 7.47 10.15 6.98
N GLY A 292 7.18 11.32 7.55
CA GLY A 292 8.17 12.38 7.79
C GLY A 292 8.65 13.06 6.51
N MET A 293 7.74 13.34 5.57
CA MET A 293 8.06 14.05 4.32
C MET A 293 8.05 15.56 4.54
N ALA A 294 9.20 16.21 4.59
CA ALA A 294 9.33 17.67 4.79
C ALA A 294 8.53 18.50 3.77
N ARG A 295 8.52 18.08 2.51
CA ARG A 295 7.76 18.77 1.45
C ARG A 295 6.24 18.83 1.73
N LEU A 296 5.68 17.86 2.45
CA LEU A 296 4.27 17.89 2.82
C LEU A 296 4.01 18.94 3.89
N ASP A 297 4.94 19.13 4.82
CA ASP A 297 4.85 20.15 5.85
C ASP A 297 4.98 21.56 5.24
N GLU A 298 5.92 21.73 4.31
CA GLU A 298 6.05 22.97 3.54
C GLU A 298 4.76 23.29 2.77
N LYS A 299 4.14 22.29 2.14
CA LYS A 299 2.88 22.47 1.43
C LYS A 299 1.74 22.87 2.37
N ARG A 300 1.62 22.25 3.53
CA ARG A 300 0.63 22.62 4.55
C ARG A 300 0.78 24.07 4.98
N GLN A 301 2.00 24.53 5.22
CA GLN A 301 2.30 25.91 5.57
C GLN A 301 1.90 26.87 4.44
N GLN A 302 2.23 26.53 3.19
CA GLN A 302 1.85 27.34 2.01
C GLN A 302 0.33 27.41 1.82
N ASP A 303 -0.37 26.33 2.11
CA ASP A 303 -1.84 26.24 2.00
C ASP A 303 -2.55 26.85 3.23
N GLY A 304 -1.82 27.36 4.22
CA GLY A 304 -2.38 27.95 5.45
C GLY A 304 -3.04 26.95 6.38
N ILE A 305 -2.69 25.67 6.29
CA ILE A 305 -3.22 24.61 7.16
C ILE A 305 -2.52 24.70 8.52
N ALA A 306 -3.26 25.11 9.55
CA ALA A 306 -2.77 25.16 10.91
C ALA A 306 -2.52 23.75 11.45
N TYR A 307 -1.26 23.37 11.55
CA TYR A 307 -0.85 22.05 12.03
C TYR A 307 0.52 22.09 12.71
N THR A 308 0.63 21.44 13.85
CA THR A 308 1.91 21.21 14.53
C THR A 308 2.29 19.75 14.42
N PRO A 309 3.43 19.40 13.80
CA PRO A 309 3.89 18.02 13.72
C PRO A 309 4.00 17.37 15.10
N ARG A 310 3.48 16.15 15.25
CA ARG A 310 3.47 15.40 16.52
C ARG A 310 4.40 14.20 16.49
N GLY A 311 4.83 13.77 15.31
CA GLY A 311 5.74 12.65 15.07
C GLY A 311 7.12 13.12 14.60
N LYS A 312 8.08 12.21 14.68
CA LYS A 312 9.43 12.44 14.17
C LYS A 312 9.58 12.05 12.70
N GLY A 313 8.61 11.31 12.15
CA GLY A 313 8.70 10.68 10.85
C GLY A 313 9.73 9.55 10.80
N ASN A 314 9.85 8.91 9.65
CA ASN A 314 10.81 7.84 9.37
C ASN A 314 10.72 6.66 10.36
N GLN A 315 9.49 6.29 10.69
CA GLN A 315 9.19 5.20 11.64
C GLN A 315 7.89 4.50 11.29
N VAL A 316 7.68 3.33 11.89
CA VAL A 316 6.37 2.73 12.05
C VAL A 316 5.97 2.89 13.51
N VAL A 317 4.74 3.32 13.75
CA VAL A 317 4.16 3.39 15.09
C VAL A 317 3.16 2.26 15.28
N ALA A 318 3.20 1.60 16.44
CA ALA A 318 2.15 0.68 16.88
C ALA A 318 1.18 1.46 17.76
N ILE A 319 -0.10 1.41 17.43
CA ILE A 319 -1.16 2.21 18.04
C ILE A 319 -2.19 1.28 18.68
N ASP A 320 -2.55 1.56 19.93
CA ASP A 320 -3.71 0.95 20.56
C ASP A 320 -5.00 1.56 19.96
N PRO A 321 -5.80 0.78 19.21
CA PRO A 321 -6.98 1.30 18.54
C PRO A 321 -8.15 1.66 19.48
N ALA A 322 -8.06 1.32 20.77
CA ALA A 322 -9.07 1.67 21.75
C ALA A 322 -8.96 3.12 22.23
N ASN A 323 -7.74 3.70 22.19
CA ASN A 323 -7.47 5.03 22.75
C ASN A 323 -6.53 5.91 21.92
N GLY A 324 -5.96 5.37 20.82
CA GLY A 324 -5.04 6.08 19.94
C GLY A 324 -3.62 6.26 20.48
N GLN A 325 -3.28 5.64 21.61
CA GLN A 325 -1.94 5.74 22.18
C GLN A 325 -0.91 4.98 21.36
N VAL A 326 0.22 5.62 21.09
CA VAL A 326 1.40 4.97 20.53
C VAL A 326 2.06 4.12 21.61
N THR A 327 2.04 2.81 21.43
CA THR A 327 2.61 1.83 22.37
C THR A 327 4.07 1.53 22.03
N ARG A 328 4.46 1.70 20.77
CA ARG A 328 5.82 1.45 20.30
C ARG A 328 6.16 2.26 19.06
N ASN A 329 7.40 2.75 19.02
CA ASN A 329 8.01 3.37 17.85
C ASN A 329 9.07 2.42 17.27
N ILE A 330 9.01 2.13 15.99
CA ILE A 330 9.91 1.24 15.27
C ILE A 330 10.66 2.07 14.23
N ALA A 331 11.96 2.29 14.45
CA ALA A 331 12.78 3.03 13.50
C ALA A 331 12.94 2.25 12.19
N VAL A 332 12.80 2.94 11.06
CA VAL A 332 12.96 2.40 9.70
C VAL A 332 13.82 3.33 8.85
N GLY A 333 13.90 3.10 7.55
CA GLY A 333 14.59 4.01 6.65
C GLY A 333 13.84 5.32 6.41
N THR A 334 14.41 6.16 5.55
CA THR A 334 13.88 7.51 5.26
C THR A 334 12.70 7.45 4.29
N GLN A 335 11.66 8.23 4.58
CA GLN A 335 10.39 8.29 3.85
C GLN A 335 9.75 6.90 3.64
N PRO A 336 9.38 6.21 4.73
CA PRO A 336 8.61 4.98 4.60
C PRO A 336 7.26 5.27 3.91
N VAL A 337 6.82 4.35 3.04
CA VAL A 337 5.59 4.54 2.23
C VAL A 337 4.56 3.46 2.50
N ALA A 338 4.96 2.21 2.43
CA ALA A 338 4.08 1.09 2.65
C ALA A 338 4.64 0.13 3.70
N LEU A 339 3.75 -0.58 4.37
CA LEU A 339 4.09 -1.65 5.29
C LEU A 339 3.25 -2.90 4.99
N LEU A 340 3.81 -4.06 5.28
CA LEU A 340 3.20 -5.36 5.07
C LEU A 340 3.52 -6.25 6.27
N LEU A 341 2.50 -6.76 6.96
CA LEU A 341 2.66 -7.68 8.07
C LEU A 341 2.47 -9.13 7.63
N ASP A 342 3.52 -9.94 7.74
CA ASP A 342 3.47 -11.40 7.69
C ASP A 342 3.36 -11.93 9.12
N ALA A 343 2.12 -12.09 9.57
CA ALA A 343 1.84 -12.55 10.93
C ALA A 343 2.31 -13.99 11.18
N GLU A 344 2.29 -14.85 10.16
CA GLU A 344 2.71 -16.26 10.28
C GLU A 344 4.21 -16.38 10.57
N ARG A 345 5.03 -15.51 9.93
CA ARG A 345 6.49 -15.51 10.12
C ARG A 345 6.96 -14.45 11.09
N ASN A 346 6.04 -13.72 11.73
CA ASN A 346 6.32 -12.62 12.66
C ASN A 346 7.25 -11.56 12.03
N ARG A 347 6.96 -11.15 10.80
CA ARG A 347 7.76 -10.20 10.04
C ARG A 347 6.94 -9.00 9.61
N LEU A 348 7.53 -7.82 9.78
CA LEU A 348 7.02 -6.57 9.24
C LEU A 348 7.99 -6.08 8.15
N TYR A 349 7.48 -5.89 6.95
CA TYR A 349 8.22 -5.32 5.82
C TYR A 349 7.82 -3.87 5.63
N VAL A 350 8.79 -2.98 5.47
CA VAL A 350 8.53 -1.55 5.27
C VAL A 350 9.36 -1.03 4.09
N SER A 351 8.68 -0.48 3.09
CA SER A 351 9.35 0.17 1.95
C SER A 351 9.75 1.59 2.32
N ASN A 352 11.04 1.91 2.21
CA ASN A 352 11.62 3.22 2.55
C ASN A 352 12.07 3.90 1.26
N ARG A 353 11.27 4.84 0.79
CA ARG A 353 11.42 5.43 -0.55
C ARG A 353 12.76 6.14 -0.76
N ASP A 354 13.15 7.03 0.14
CA ASP A 354 14.39 7.80 -0.01
C ASP A 354 15.62 7.01 0.37
N SER A 355 15.53 6.10 1.35
CA SER A 355 16.61 5.16 1.65
C SER A 355 16.86 4.13 0.54
N GLY A 356 15.88 3.90 -0.36
CA GLY A 356 16.00 2.92 -1.44
C GLY A 356 16.04 1.46 -0.97
N ASN A 357 15.47 1.15 0.19
CA ASN A 357 15.51 -0.18 0.77
C ASN A 357 14.16 -0.64 1.33
N VAL A 358 14.09 -1.94 1.64
CA VAL A 358 13.01 -2.53 2.44
C VAL A 358 13.59 -2.96 3.78
N SER A 359 13.03 -2.43 4.88
CA SER A 359 13.31 -2.92 6.22
C SER A 359 12.51 -4.18 6.50
N ILE A 360 13.18 -5.26 6.94
CA ILE A 360 12.57 -6.49 7.46
C ILE A 360 12.76 -6.49 8.97
N ILE A 361 11.67 -6.54 9.70
CA ILE A 361 11.60 -6.28 11.13
C ILE A 361 10.91 -7.47 11.82
N ASP A 362 11.38 -7.86 12.99
CA ASP A 362 10.62 -8.75 13.88
C ASP A 362 9.39 -7.96 14.38
N ALA A 363 8.20 -8.39 14.00
CA ALA A 363 6.97 -7.64 14.26
C ALA A 363 6.67 -7.55 15.76
N ARG A 364 7.00 -8.59 16.53
CA ARG A 364 6.76 -8.65 17.97
C ARG A 364 7.69 -7.75 18.77
N THR A 365 8.99 -7.72 18.42
CA THR A 365 10.01 -6.95 19.18
C THR A 365 10.26 -5.56 18.59
N GLY A 366 9.98 -5.34 17.31
CA GLY A 366 10.35 -4.13 16.57
C GLY A 366 11.82 -4.09 16.17
N GLN A 367 12.57 -5.17 16.35
CA GLN A 367 13.98 -5.24 16.02
C GLN A 367 14.18 -5.36 14.50
N LEU A 368 15.06 -4.55 13.93
CA LEU A 368 15.48 -4.68 12.54
C LEU A 368 16.24 -6.00 12.35
N LEU A 369 15.71 -6.89 11.53
CA LEU A 369 16.35 -8.14 11.15
C LEU A 369 17.26 -7.97 9.94
N LYS A 370 16.81 -7.19 8.95
CA LYS A 370 17.54 -6.97 7.70
C LYS A 370 17.10 -5.66 7.05
N SER A 371 18.05 -4.97 6.41
CA SER A 371 17.79 -3.94 5.43
C SER A 371 18.18 -4.47 4.05
N VAL A 372 17.20 -4.51 3.11
CA VAL A 372 17.40 -5.01 1.74
C VAL A 372 17.48 -3.82 0.82
N ASP A 373 18.68 -3.56 0.28
CA ASP A 373 18.91 -2.47 -0.66
C ASP A 373 18.29 -2.79 -2.03
N LEU A 374 17.48 -1.85 -2.53
CA LEU A 374 16.85 -1.91 -3.85
C LEU A 374 17.30 -0.78 -4.77
N GLN A 375 18.21 0.09 -4.31
CA GLN A 375 18.88 1.17 -5.06
C GLN A 375 17.93 2.23 -5.68
N ARG A 376 16.64 2.23 -5.37
CA ARG A 376 15.61 3.12 -5.97
C ARG A 376 14.51 3.36 -4.94
N HIS A 377 13.43 3.93 -5.37
CA HIS A 377 12.29 4.29 -4.55
C HIS A 377 11.27 3.13 -4.42
N PRO A 378 11.46 2.16 -3.51
CA PRO A 378 10.46 1.13 -3.26
C PRO A 378 9.13 1.77 -2.84
N ASN A 379 8.02 1.15 -3.26
CA ASN A 379 6.68 1.72 -3.09
C ASN A 379 5.74 0.71 -2.43
N SER A 380 4.95 -0.03 -3.20
CA SER A 380 3.97 -0.99 -2.70
C SER A 380 4.57 -2.38 -2.46
N LEU A 381 3.95 -3.16 -1.57
CA LEU A 381 4.39 -4.47 -1.13
C LEU A 381 3.25 -5.47 -1.19
N THR A 382 3.52 -6.70 -1.62
CA THR A 382 2.59 -7.84 -1.48
C THR A 382 3.35 -9.12 -1.10
N LEU A 383 2.65 -10.07 -0.48
CA LEU A 383 3.20 -11.31 0.07
C LEU A 383 2.68 -12.52 -0.68
N ASN A 384 3.57 -13.45 -1.00
CA ASN A 384 3.18 -14.83 -1.24
C ASN A 384 3.06 -15.55 0.11
N PRO A 385 1.84 -15.85 0.60
CA PRO A 385 1.66 -16.40 1.94
C PRO A 385 2.25 -17.82 2.08
N LYS A 386 2.36 -18.58 0.99
CA LYS A 386 2.91 -19.94 1.01
C LYS A 386 4.43 -19.95 1.23
N THR A 387 5.14 -19.05 0.55
CA THR A 387 6.61 -19.06 0.51
C THR A 387 7.24 -18.00 1.43
N GLY A 388 6.49 -16.95 1.78
CA GLY A 388 7.01 -15.76 2.49
C GLY A 388 7.76 -14.79 1.59
N GLU A 389 7.74 -15.00 0.28
CA GLU A 389 8.32 -14.06 -0.69
C GLU A 389 7.52 -12.77 -0.74
N VAL A 390 8.23 -11.65 -0.80
CA VAL A 390 7.63 -10.32 -0.90
C VAL A 390 7.95 -9.71 -2.25
N TYR A 391 6.93 -9.21 -2.93
CA TYR A 391 7.06 -8.47 -4.18
C TYR A 391 6.92 -6.97 -3.91
N VAL A 392 7.78 -6.19 -4.54
CA VAL A 392 7.91 -4.75 -4.30
C VAL A 392 7.92 -4.00 -5.62
N THR A 393 7.03 -3.03 -5.79
CA THR A 393 7.15 -2.07 -6.91
C THR A 393 8.20 -1.02 -6.59
N ILE A 394 9.02 -0.65 -7.58
CA ILE A 394 10.14 0.27 -7.42
C ILE A 394 9.99 1.39 -8.45
N LYS A 395 9.79 2.60 -7.96
CA LYS A 395 9.68 3.81 -8.78
C LYS A 395 11.05 4.28 -9.29
N ASN A 396 11.05 4.88 -10.45
CA ASN A 396 12.23 5.58 -10.95
C ASN A 396 12.51 6.87 -10.16
N ALA A 397 13.75 7.33 -10.21
CA ALA A 397 14.11 8.66 -9.73
C ALA A 397 13.43 9.75 -10.57
N ARG A 398 13.28 10.96 -10.01
CA ARG A 398 12.56 12.06 -10.67
C ARG A 398 13.21 12.56 -11.96
N ASP A 399 14.53 12.37 -12.09
CA ASP A 399 15.36 12.73 -13.24
C ASP A 399 15.43 11.63 -14.30
N ALA A 400 14.80 10.49 -14.08
CA ALA A 400 14.71 9.43 -15.08
C ALA A 400 13.93 9.88 -16.32
N ALA A 401 14.31 9.37 -17.47
CA ALA A 401 13.63 9.66 -18.72
C ALA A 401 12.13 9.32 -18.63
N ARG A 402 11.29 10.22 -19.16
CA ARG A 402 9.83 10.00 -19.16
C ARG A 402 9.50 8.69 -19.87
N GLY A 403 8.59 7.91 -19.30
CA GLY A 403 8.15 6.64 -19.87
C GLY A 403 9.17 5.50 -19.74
N SER A 404 10.30 5.70 -19.06
CA SER A 404 11.21 4.61 -18.78
C SER A 404 10.57 3.58 -17.83
N ASN A 405 10.86 2.30 -18.07
CA ASN A 405 10.33 1.23 -17.25
C ASN A 405 10.81 1.33 -15.80
N GLU A 406 9.89 1.19 -14.89
CA GLU A 406 10.09 0.96 -13.46
C GLU A 406 10.17 -0.55 -13.19
N SER A 407 10.58 -0.94 -12.01
CA SER A 407 10.89 -2.34 -11.74
C SER A 407 9.96 -2.95 -10.69
N VAL A 408 9.88 -4.27 -10.72
CA VAL A 408 9.40 -5.09 -9.61
C VAL A 408 10.57 -5.88 -9.05
N ALA A 409 10.66 -6.00 -7.75
CA ALA A 409 11.59 -6.90 -7.08
C ALA A 409 10.85 -7.99 -6.32
N ARG A 410 11.43 -9.19 -6.27
CA ARG A 410 11.07 -10.29 -5.39
C ARG A 410 12.14 -10.45 -4.34
N ILE A 411 11.76 -10.45 -3.08
CA ILE A 411 12.64 -10.63 -1.91
C ILE A 411 12.31 -11.98 -1.27
N GLN A 412 13.34 -12.80 -1.10
CA GLN A 412 13.30 -14.05 -0.31
C GLN A 412 14.20 -13.87 0.91
N TYR A 413 13.65 -14.11 2.12
CA TYR A 413 14.38 -13.94 3.38
C TYR A 413 13.93 -14.98 4.43
#